data_791e51a6d0fefb8d7ec5e454f943362b
#
_entry.id   791e51a6d0fefb8d7ec5e454f943362b
#
_cell.length_a   1.000
_cell.length_b   1.000
_cell.length_c   1.000
_cell.angle_alpha   90.00
_cell.angle_beta   90.00
_cell.angle_gamma   90.00
#
_symmetry.space_group_name_H-M   'P 1'
#
loop_
_entity.id
_entity.type
_entity.pdbx_description
1 polymer ?
#
loop_
_entity_poly.entity_id
_entity_poly.type
_entity_poly.pdbx_seq_one_letter_code
_entity_poly.pdbx_strand_id
1 'polypeptide(L)'
;MTMRLLSLLLAAFLLAALPARAEVAYPLTVTDSLGREVTVPAEPKAVLLGSGFNLVALSLIHPDPVSLLAGWAGDMKGDNPEIYARFREKFPAIEDVPIIGDGVTVSFEAALSLKADLAILANWQADSDLGRQAIDYLERTGVPVVVVDFNNDALDNTADTMRLLGRVLNREEQANAFADFYDARIARIRERVAAHPEPGPTVLMDAFPNPEKCCYAYGTGGLGAFIAITGSRNIAESLPPQGGLVSIEFIVAANPEVYIATASPGGTYSGFSVGPGVDPEEARETLARAVESPFLASLKAVQDGRVHGLWNFFNAVPLNVLAAEAFARWLRPDIFSDVDPDETLKEINDRFAAVPFDGAYWISLKAN
;
A
#
# COMPACT_ATOMS: atom_id res chain seq x y z
N MET A 1 45.52 -9.79 47.33
CA MET A 1 45.11 -10.77 46.33
C MET A 1 43.59 -10.88 46.18
N THR A 2 42.81 -10.28 47.05
CA THR A 2 41.33 -10.33 47.10
C THR A 2 40.59 -9.29 46.24
N MET A 3 41.22 -8.19 45.86
CA MET A 3 40.57 -7.11 45.10
C MET A 3 40.54 -7.34 43.57
N ARG A 4 41.40 -8.18 43.02
CA ARG A 4 41.43 -8.55 41.57
C ARG A 4 40.40 -9.63 41.16
N LEU A 5 39.95 -10.45 42.10
CA LEU A 5 38.94 -11.49 41.89
C LEU A 5 37.51 -10.92 41.85
N LEU A 6 37.24 -9.81 42.57
CA LEU A 6 35.94 -9.18 42.57
C LEU A 6 35.67 -8.43 41.26
N SER A 7 36.69 -7.87 40.62
CA SER A 7 36.58 -7.14 39.34
C SER A 7 36.29 -8.10 38.15
N LEU A 8 36.77 -9.34 38.23
CA LEU A 8 36.54 -10.36 37.20
C LEU A 8 35.12 -10.97 37.26
N LEU A 9 34.52 -11.04 38.46
CA LEU A 9 33.12 -11.48 38.60
C LEU A 9 32.11 -10.43 38.19
N LEU A 10 32.40 -9.13 38.30
CA LEU A 10 31.51 -8.05 37.84
C LEU A 10 31.54 -7.88 36.30
N ALA A 11 32.68 -8.18 35.64
CA ALA A 11 32.79 -8.15 34.19
C ALA A 11 32.08 -9.36 33.50
N ALA A 12 31.97 -10.51 34.19
CA ALA A 12 31.25 -11.67 33.66
C ALA A 12 29.73 -11.55 33.74
N PHE A 13 29.21 -10.66 34.61
CA PHE A 13 27.75 -10.44 34.73
C PHE A 13 27.19 -9.43 33.73
N LEU A 14 28.02 -8.61 33.09
CA LEU A 14 27.63 -7.63 32.08
C LEU A 14 27.51 -8.20 30.66
N LEU A 15 27.94 -9.44 30.44
CA LEU A 15 27.86 -10.10 29.12
C LEU A 15 26.59 -10.94 28.90
N ALA A 16 25.64 -11.01 29.84
CA ALA A 16 24.52 -11.95 29.77
C ALA A 16 23.14 -11.30 29.59
N ALA A 17 23.06 -10.03 29.25
CA ALA A 17 21.77 -9.38 28.94
C ALA A 17 21.68 -9.05 27.44
N LEU A 18 21.76 -10.09 26.59
CA LEU A 18 21.12 -10.01 25.29
C LEU A 18 19.60 -9.98 25.56
N PRO A 19 18.86 -8.98 25.06
CA PRO A 19 17.40 -9.02 25.17
C PRO A 19 16.92 -10.33 24.57
N ALA A 20 16.27 -11.16 25.38
CA ALA A 20 15.59 -12.34 24.90
C ALA A 20 14.54 -11.83 23.88
N ARG A 21 14.73 -12.13 22.60
CA ARG A 21 13.75 -11.88 21.57
C ARG A 21 12.49 -12.62 22.01
N ALA A 22 11.38 -11.91 22.19
CA ALA A 22 10.10 -12.54 22.43
C ALA A 22 9.73 -13.32 21.16
N GLU A 23 9.96 -14.62 21.18
CA GLU A 23 9.57 -15.52 20.09
C GLU A 23 8.07 -15.75 20.18
N VAL A 24 7.34 -15.60 19.08
CA VAL A 24 5.90 -15.84 19.02
C VAL A 24 5.65 -17.32 19.31
N ALA A 25 4.77 -17.59 20.28
CA ALA A 25 4.40 -18.97 20.61
C ALA A 25 3.30 -19.46 19.67
N TYR A 26 3.56 -20.57 18.99
CA TYR A 26 2.55 -21.27 18.19
C TYR A 26 2.02 -22.51 18.95
N PRO A 27 0.74 -22.94 18.74
CA PRO A 27 -0.24 -22.35 17.82
C PRO A 27 -0.65 -20.93 18.25
N LEU A 28 -0.78 -20.04 17.28
CA LEU A 28 -1.18 -18.65 17.48
C LEU A 28 -2.59 -18.42 16.94
N THR A 29 -3.49 -17.82 17.72
CA THR A 29 -4.78 -17.31 17.22
C THR A 29 -4.71 -15.80 17.02
N VAL A 30 -5.13 -15.34 15.84
CA VAL A 30 -5.21 -13.94 15.47
C VAL A 30 -6.59 -13.59 14.93
N THR A 31 -6.97 -12.30 15.04
CA THR A 31 -8.15 -11.79 14.35
C THR A 31 -7.67 -11.15 13.04
N ASP A 32 -8.22 -11.55 11.90
CA ASP A 32 -7.87 -10.99 10.61
C ASP A 32 -8.71 -9.77 10.23
N SER A 33 -8.46 -9.17 9.04
CA SER A 33 -9.15 -7.95 8.60
C SER A 33 -10.67 -8.11 8.36
N LEU A 34 -11.17 -9.35 8.27
CA LEU A 34 -12.61 -9.63 8.22
C LEU A 34 -13.22 -9.89 9.61
N GLY A 35 -12.44 -9.75 10.69
CA GLY A 35 -12.85 -10.04 12.05
C GLY A 35 -12.96 -11.53 12.38
N ARG A 36 -12.37 -12.42 11.56
CA ARG A 36 -12.36 -13.86 11.78
C ARG A 36 -11.21 -14.25 12.72
N GLU A 37 -11.47 -15.20 13.62
CA GLU A 37 -10.42 -15.84 14.40
C GLU A 37 -9.74 -16.92 13.57
N VAL A 38 -8.44 -16.77 13.32
CA VAL A 38 -7.62 -17.69 12.53
C VAL A 38 -6.54 -18.28 13.43
N THR A 39 -6.45 -19.61 13.49
CA THR A 39 -5.40 -20.31 14.23
C THR A 39 -4.30 -20.74 13.27
N VAL A 40 -3.10 -20.20 13.46
CA VAL A 40 -1.86 -20.55 12.75
C VAL A 40 -1.12 -21.60 13.60
N PRO A 41 -1.01 -22.86 13.15
CA PRO A 41 -0.53 -23.95 14.01
C PRO A 41 0.98 -23.92 14.28
N ALA A 42 1.75 -23.34 13.39
CA ALA A 42 3.22 -23.23 13.49
C ALA A 42 3.69 -21.97 12.76
N GLU A 43 4.95 -21.56 12.97
CA GLU A 43 5.56 -20.47 12.19
C GLU A 43 5.55 -20.82 10.70
N PRO A 44 4.91 -19.99 9.84
CA PRO A 44 4.77 -20.28 8.42
C PRO A 44 6.12 -20.30 7.69
N LYS A 45 6.28 -21.29 6.80
CA LYS A 45 7.47 -21.48 5.96
C LYS A 45 7.14 -21.65 4.48
N ALA A 46 5.85 -21.80 4.15
CA ALA A 46 5.36 -22.06 2.80
C ALA A 46 4.06 -21.24 2.56
N VAL A 47 4.23 -19.96 2.28
CA VAL A 47 3.13 -18.98 2.17
C VAL A 47 2.62 -18.87 0.75
N LEU A 48 1.30 -18.87 0.58
CA LEU A 48 0.62 -18.47 -0.66
C LEU A 48 0.18 -17.02 -0.57
N LEU A 49 0.51 -16.24 -1.59
CA LEU A 49 -0.03 -14.87 -1.74
C LEU A 49 -1.13 -14.85 -2.80
N GLY A 50 -2.36 -14.55 -2.39
CA GLY A 50 -3.49 -14.34 -3.29
C GLY A 50 -3.34 -13.11 -4.20
N SER A 51 -2.63 -12.07 -3.71
CA SER A 51 -2.14 -10.94 -4.51
C SER A 51 -0.63 -10.80 -4.34
N GLY A 52 0.07 -10.64 -5.44
CA GLY A 52 1.52 -10.41 -5.46
C GLY A 52 1.93 -9.09 -4.81
N PHE A 53 1.04 -8.11 -4.75
CA PHE A 53 1.29 -6.85 -4.04
C PHE A 53 1.50 -7.04 -2.53
N ASN A 54 1.00 -8.12 -1.94
CA ASN A 54 1.29 -8.44 -0.54
C ASN A 54 2.78 -8.73 -0.30
N LEU A 55 3.55 -9.08 -1.35
CA LEU A 55 5.01 -9.22 -1.23
C LEU A 55 5.70 -7.91 -0.86
N VAL A 56 5.11 -6.75 -1.26
CA VAL A 56 5.59 -5.42 -0.83
C VAL A 56 5.47 -5.30 0.69
N ALA A 57 4.33 -5.68 1.28
CA ALA A 57 4.13 -5.65 2.73
C ALA A 57 5.12 -6.57 3.46
N LEU A 58 5.29 -7.80 2.96
CA LEU A 58 6.26 -8.74 3.53
C LEU A 58 7.69 -8.19 3.47
N SER A 59 8.06 -7.47 2.41
CA SER A 59 9.40 -6.91 2.24
C SER A 59 9.75 -5.80 3.21
N LEU A 60 8.76 -5.20 3.87
CA LEU A 60 8.97 -4.17 4.89
C LEU A 60 9.26 -4.77 6.29
N ILE A 61 8.99 -6.07 6.47
CA ILE A 61 9.12 -6.73 7.77
C ILE A 61 10.01 -7.99 7.74
N HIS A 62 10.32 -8.49 6.55
CA HIS A 62 11.13 -9.70 6.39
C HIS A 62 12.35 -9.45 5.49
N PRO A 63 13.57 -9.84 5.90
CA PRO A 63 14.80 -9.56 5.14
C PRO A 63 14.90 -10.34 3.82
N ASP A 64 14.24 -11.48 3.72
CA ASP A 64 14.10 -12.30 2.51
C ASP A 64 12.66 -12.82 2.40
N PRO A 65 11.71 -11.99 1.93
CA PRO A 65 10.31 -12.38 1.86
C PRO A 65 10.04 -13.44 0.79
N VAL A 66 10.92 -13.58 -0.19
CA VAL A 66 10.78 -14.56 -1.27
C VAL A 66 10.99 -15.98 -0.75
N SER A 67 11.88 -16.16 0.23
CA SER A 67 12.14 -17.46 0.86
C SER A 67 10.91 -18.08 1.56
N LEU A 68 9.89 -17.27 1.86
CA LEU A 68 8.62 -17.72 2.45
C LEU A 68 7.64 -18.26 1.40
N LEU A 69 7.81 -17.95 0.11
CA LEU A 69 6.78 -18.18 -0.88
C LEU A 69 6.73 -19.64 -1.34
N ALA A 70 5.57 -20.28 -1.18
CA ALA A 70 5.23 -21.53 -1.87
C ALA A 70 4.64 -21.24 -3.26
N GLY A 71 3.91 -20.12 -3.41
CA GLY A 71 3.32 -19.66 -4.66
C GLY A 71 2.70 -18.26 -4.48
N TRP A 72 2.45 -17.56 -5.58
CA TRP A 72 1.91 -16.20 -5.54
C TRP A 72 1.13 -15.84 -6.80
N ALA A 73 0.22 -14.88 -6.70
CA ALA A 73 -0.45 -14.32 -7.88
C ALA A 73 0.50 -13.38 -8.64
N GLY A 74 0.41 -13.42 -9.96
CA GLY A 74 1.29 -12.68 -10.86
C GLY A 74 0.86 -11.23 -11.14
N ASP A 75 -0.17 -10.71 -10.46
CA ASP A 75 -0.71 -9.36 -10.64
C ASP A 75 0.37 -8.27 -10.51
N MET A 76 1.18 -8.28 -9.45
CA MET A 76 2.28 -7.32 -9.31
C MET A 76 3.28 -7.41 -10.47
N LYS A 77 3.62 -8.62 -10.93
CA LYS A 77 4.53 -8.82 -12.06
C LYS A 77 3.93 -8.30 -13.37
N GLY A 78 2.61 -8.44 -13.55
CA GLY A 78 1.89 -7.97 -14.74
C GLY A 78 1.69 -6.46 -14.76
N ASP A 79 1.23 -5.91 -13.65
CA ASP A 79 0.84 -4.50 -13.55
C ASP A 79 1.99 -3.56 -13.19
N ASN A 80 3.03 -4.07 -12.51
CA ASN A 80 4.19 -3.30 -12.06
C ASN A 80 5.49 -4.11 -12.22
N PRO A 81 5.91 -4.38 -13.45
CA PRO A 81 7.09 -5.19 -13.74
C PRO A 81 8.39 -4.62 -13.15
N GLU A 82 8.45 -3.31 -12.87
CA GLU A 82 9.58 -2.64 -12.26
C GLU A 82 9.77 -3.06 -10.80
N ILE A 83 8.68 -3.16 -10.02
CA ILE A 83 8.76 -3.70 -8.64
C ILE A 83 9.24 -5.16 -8.70
N TYR A 84 8.65 -5.98 -9.59
CA TYR A 84 9.09 -7.36 -9.78
C TYR A 84 10.58 -7.44 -10.12
N ALA A 85 11.07 -6.57 -10.99
CA ALA A 85 12.48 -6.53 -11.38
C ALA A 85 13.40 -6.28 -10.18
N ARG A 86 13.02 -5.40 -9.23
CA ARG A 86 13.77 -5.16 -7.99
C ARG A 86 13.81 -6.40 -7.10
N PHE A 87 12.69 -7.10 -6.96
CA PHE A 87 12.65 -8.38 -6.23
C PHE A 87 13.53 -9.44 -6.90
N ARG A 88 13.46 -9.58 -8.23
CA ARG A 88 14.25 -10.52 -9.00
C ARG A 88 15.76 -10.23 -8.90
N GLU A 89 16.15 -8.98 -8.94
CA GLU A 89 17.56 -8.57 -8.81
C GLU A 89 18.14 -9.01 -7.46
N LYS A 90 17.40 -8.78 -6.37
CA LYS A 90 17.86 -9.11 -5.01
C LYS A 90 17.62 -10.56 -4.63
N PHE A 91 16.52 -11.13 -5.05
CA PHE A 91 16.06 -12.48 -4.73
C PHE A 91 15.74 -13.27 -6.02
N PRO A 92 16.76 -13.73 -6.78
CA PRO A 92 16.54 -14.43 -8.06
C PRO A 92 15.64 -15.65 -7.96
N ALA A 93 15.56 -16.29 -6.78
CA ALA A 93 14.68 -17.43 -6.55
C ALA A 93 13.19 -17.14 -6.79
N ILE A 94 12.77 -15.87 -6.89
CA ILE A 94 11.38 -15.51 -7.23
C ILE A 94 10.97 -16.01 -8.63
N GLU A 95 11.93 -16.21 -9.53
CA GLU A 95 11.66 -16.75 -10.88
C GLU A 95 11.19 -18.20 -10.85
N ASP A 96 11.59 -18.95 -9.82
CA ASP A 96 11.25 -20.37 -9.63
C ASP A 96 9.96 -20.53 -8.80
N VAL A 97 9.45 -19.45 -8.18
CA VAL A 97 8.20 -19.50 -7.37
C VAL A 97 6.99 -19.62 -8.29
N PRO A 98 6.16 -20.67 -8.13
CA PRO A 98 4.97 -20.87 -8.97
C PRO A 98 4.00 -19.69 -8.94
N ILE A 99 3.59 -19.24 -10.13
CA ILE A 99 2.49 -18.28 -10.29
C ILE A 99 1.18 -19.06 -10.27
N ILE A 100 0.28 -18.74 -9.32
CA ILE A 100 -0.98 -19.44 -9.07
C ILE A 100 -2.21 -18.71 -9.63
N GLY A 101 -2.01 -17.63 -10.38
CA GLY A 101 -3.07 -16.82 -10.99
C GLY A 101 -2.64 -15.38 -11.22
N ASP A 102 -3.60 -14.52 -11.53
CA ASP A 102 -3.42 -13.10 -11.87
C ASP A 102 -3.94 -12.12 -10.79
N GLY A 103 -4.22 -12.63 -9.60
CA GLY A 103 -4.79 -11.84 -8.49
C GLY A 103 -6.33 -11.86 -8.48
N VAL A 104 -6.99 -11.76 -9.62
CA VAL A 104 -8.45 -11.88 -9.74
C VAL A 104 -8.87 -13.36 -9.77
N THR A 105 -8.17 -14.13 -10.59
CA THR A 105 -8.36 -15.59 -10.71
C THR A 105 -7.17 -16.29 -10.08
N VAL A 106 -7.35 -16.92 -8.92
CA VAL A 106 -6.31 -17.64 -8.19
C VAL A 106 -6.67 -19.11 -8.07
N SER A 107 -5.73 -20.00 -8.43
CA SER A 107 -5.91 -21.44 -8.28
C SER A 107 -5.54 -21.87 -6.86
N PHE A 108 -6.55 -21.99 -6.01
CA PHE A 108 -6.36 -22.46 -4.62
C PHE A 108 -6.08 -23.98 -4.53
N GLU A 109 -6.42 -24.74 -5.57
CA GLU A 109 -6.04 -26.16 -5.69
C GLU A 109 -4.50 -26.32 -5.74
N ALA A 110 -3.81 -25.34 -6.32
CA ALA A 110 -2.36 -25.29 -6.32
C ALA A 110 -1.78 -25.28 -4.89
N ALA A 111 -2.49 -24.68 -3.91
CA ALA A 111 -2.05 -24.60 -2.52
C ALA A 111 -1.70 -25.96 -1.93
N LEU A 112 -2.54 -26.96 -2.22
CA LEU A 112 -2.30 -28.31 -1.70
C LEU A 112 -1.10 -28.99 -2.37
N SER A 113 -0.94 -28.80 -3.68
CA SER A 113 0.19 -29.38 -4.42
C SER A 113 1.52 -28.73 -4.01
N LEU A 114 1.49 -27.43 -3.64
CA LEU A 114 2.63 -26.66 -3.19
C LEU A 114 2.91 -26.82 -1.70
N LYS A 115 2.06 -27.58 -0.95
CA LYS A 115 2.18 -27.84 0.49
C LYS A 115 2.27 -26.55 1.30
N ALA A 116 1.44 -25.58 0.93
CA ALA A 116 1.36 -24.32 1.67
C ALA A 116 0.89 -24.57 3.11
N ASP A 117 1.47 -23.83 4.04
CA ASP A 117 1.13 -23.86 5.46
C ASP A 117 0.40 -22.59 5.94
N LEU A 118 0.29 -21.57 5.06
CA LEU A 118 -0.47 -20.34 5.23
C LEU A 118 -0.89 -19.81 3.86
N ALA A 119 -2.10 -19.23 3.78
CA ALA A 119 -2.49 -18.36 2.66
C ALA A 119 -2.79 -16.94 3.17
N ILE A 120 -2.34 -15.92 2.42
CA ILE A 120 -2.63 -14.51 2.67
C ILE A 120 -3.45 -13.99 1.50
N LEU A 121 -4.67 -13.54 1.77
CA LEU A 121 -5.57 -12.94 0.77
C LEU A 121 -5.78 -11.46 1.07
N ALA A 122 -5.95 -10.66 0.03
CA ALA A 122 -6.45 -9.30 0.18
C ALA A 122 -7.96 -9.32 0.49
N ASN A 123 -8.47 -8.36 1.25
CA ASN A 123 -9.87 -8.29 1.66
C ASN A 123 -10.83 -8.25 0.47
N TRP A 124 -10.50 -7.50 -0.60
CA TRP A 124 -11.31 -7.43 -1.81
C TRP A 124 -11.44 -8.78 -2.54
N GLN A 125 -10.43 -9.66 -2.42
CA GLN A 125 -10.50 -11.04 -2.91
C GLN A 125 -11.45 -11.86 -2.03
N ALA A 126 -11.25 -11.79 -0.72
CA ALA A 126 -11.99 -12.54 0.28
C ALA A 126 -13.50 -12.20 0.30
N ASP A 127 -13.87 -10.95 0.02
CA ASP A 127 -15.26 -10.50 -0.06
C ASP A 127 -16.02 -11.02 -1.29
N SER A 128 -15.33 -11.54 -2.30
CA SER A 128 -15.94 -12.14 -3.48
C SER A 128 -16.52 -13.53 -3.17
N ASP A 129 -17.49 -13.98 -3.96
CA ASP A 129 -18.03 -15.34 -3.84
C ASP A 129 -16.96 -16.42 -4.04
N LEU A 130 -16.05 -16.19 -4.99
CA LEU A 130 -14.93 -17.09 -5.26
C LEU A 130 -13.94 -17.10 -4.10
N GLY A 131 -13.64 -15.93 -3.52
CA GLY A 131 -12.76 -15.82 -2.38
C GLY A 131 -13.30 -16.53 -1.14
N ARG A 132 -14.59 -16.39 -0.83
CA ARG A 132 -15.24 -17.12 0.27
C ARG A 132 -15.14 -18.63 0.08
N GLN A 133 -15.40 -19.12 -1.13
CA GLN A 133 -15.26 -20.55 -1.46
C GLN A 133 -13.80 -21.03 -1.32
N ALA A 134 -12.85 -20.18 -1.70
CA ALA A 134 -11.45 -20.47 -1.57
C ALA A 134 -11.00 -20.59 -0.11
N ILE A 135 -11.46 -19.67 0.74
CA ILE A 135 -11.19 -19.70 2.19
C ILE A 135 -11.72 -21.01 2.77
N ASP A 136 -13.00 -21.31 2.52
CA ASP A 136 -13.62 -22.55 2.97
C ASP A 136 -12.86 -23.82 2.52
N TYR A 137 -12.37 -23.83 1.29
CA TYR A 137 -11.63 -24.95 0.73
C TYR A 137 -10.28 -25.14 1.42
N LEU A 138 -9.49 -24.05 1.54
CA LEU A 138 -8.18 -24.06 2.15
C LEU A 138 -8.25 -24.46 3.63
N GLU A 139 -9.16 -23.87 4.41
CA GLU A 139 -9.31 -24.18 5.84
C GLU A 139 -9.74 -25.63 6.08
N ARG A 140 -10.65 -26.17 5.26
CA ARG A 140 -11.03 -27.60 5.33
C ARG A 140 -9.89 -28.55 4.99
N THR A 141 -8.92 -28.10 4.21
CA THR A 141 -7.73 -28.89 3.85
C THR A 141 -6.56 -28.65 4.80
N GLY A 142 -6.75 -27.83 5.85
CA GLY A 142 -5.77 -27.58 6.90
C GLY A 142 -4.78 -26.45 6.63
N VAL A 143 -5.04 -25.64 5.59
CA VAL A 143 -4.27 -24.42 5.31
C VAL A 143 -5.00 -23.21 5.90
N PRO A 144 -4.49 -22.59 6.97
CA PRO A 144 -5.09 -21.37 7.54
C PRO A 144 -5.02 -20.21 6.53
N VAL A 145 -6.08 -19.39 6.51
CA VAL A 145 -6.18 -18.23 5.63
C VAL A 145 -6.26 -16.96 6.48
N VAL A 146 -5.31 -16.06 6.30
CA VAL A 146 -5.29 -14.72 6.90
C VAL A 146 -5.64 -13.70 5.84
N VAL A 147 -6.66 -12.87 6.11
CA VAL A 147 -7.08 -11.78 5.22
C VAL A 147 -6.46 -10.47 5.70
N VAL A 148 -5.89 -9.72 4.76
CA VAL A 148 -5.24 -8.44 5.00
C VAL A 148 -5.97 -7.30 4.29
N ASP A 149 -5.95 -6.09 4.87
CA ASP A 149 -6.60 -4.91 4.30
C ASP A 149 -5.63 -3.73 4.17
N PHE A 150 -5.31 -3.40 2.91
CA PHE A 150 -4.62 -2.16 2.55
C PHE A 150 -5.50 -1.28 1.65
N ASN A 151 -6.78 -1.64 1.46
CA ASN A 151 -7.65 -1.05 0.44
C ASN A 151 -8.87 -0.34 1.03
N ASN A 152 -9.75 -1.06 1.74
CA ASN A 152 -11.09 -0.52 2.08
C ASN A 152 -10.97 0.66 3.04
N ASP A 153 -10.29 0.46 4.17
CA ASP A 153 -10.04 1.48 5.19
C ASP A 153 -8.53 1.64 5.41
N ALA A 154 -7.81 1.87 4.31
CA ALA A 154 -6.35 1.86 4.28
C ALA A 154 -5.70 2.73 5.37
N LEU A 155 -6.24 3.95 5.61
CA LEU A 155 -5.71 4.89 6.61
C LEU A 155 -5.83 4.41 8.06
N ASP A 156 -6.81 3.55 8.34
CA ASP A 156 -7.08 3.02 9.69
C ASP A 156 -6.54 1.59 9.85
N ASN A 157 -6.56 0.79 8.78
CA ASN A 157 -6.23 -0.63 8.86
C ASN A 157 -4.78 -0.98 8.51
N THR A 158 -4.03 -0.11 7.81
CA THR A 158 -2.67 -0.46 7.34
C THR A 158 -1.72 -0.81 8.48
N ALA A 159 -1.67 -0.01 9.55
CA ALA A 159 -0.78 -0.28 10.68
C ALA A 159 -1.15 -1.59 11.40
N ASP A 160 -2.44 -1.83 11.64
CA ASP A 160 -2.92 -3.06 12.29
C ASP A 160 -2.71 -4.29 11.40
N THR A 161 -2.89 -4.14 10.09
CA THR A 161 -2.57 -5.20 9.11
C THR A 161 -1.08 -5.56 9.14
N MET A 162 -0.19 -4.58 9.24
CA MET A 162 1.25 -4.83 9.39
C MET A 162 1.58 -5.55 10.71
N ARG A 163 0.95 -5.13 11.82
CA ARG A 163 1.09 -5.82 13.12
C ARG A 163 0.58 -7.26 13.06
N LEU A 164 -0.56 -7.49 12.40
CA LEU A 164 -1.11 -8.83 12.15
C LEU A 164 -0.10 -9.71 11.40
N LEU A 165 0.43 -9.22 10.27
CA LEU A 165 1.45 -9.94 9.50
C LEU A 165 2.71 -10.22 10.33
N GLY A 166 3.15 -9.27 11.14
CA GLY A 166 4.28 -9.44 12.04
C GLY A 166 4.08 -10.57 13.05
N ARG A 167 2.92 -10.66 13.67
CA ARG A 167 2.57 -11.75 14.60
C ARG A 167 2.53 -13.10 13.88
N VAL A 168 1.84 -13.15 12.74
CA VAL A 168 1.65 -14.39 11.96
C VAL A 168 2.98 -14.94 11.45
N LEU A 169 3.93 -14.07 11.09
CA LEU A 169 5.21 -14.44 10.47
C LEU A 169 6.40 -14.39 11.43
N ASN A 170 6.17 -14.27 12.76
CA ASN A 170 7.23 -14.13 13.78
C ASN A 170 8.20 -12.96 13.47
N ARG A 171 7.60 -11.78 13.12
CA ARG A 171 8.28 -10.53 12.77
C ARG A 171 7.67 -9.32 13.50
N GLU A 172 7.21 -9.52 14.74
CA GLU A 172 6.50 -8.49 15.52
C GLU A 172 7.32 -7.22 15.71
N GLU A 173 8.61 -7.33 16.00
CA GLU A 173 9.49 -6.19 16.21
C GLU A 173 9.55 -5.30 14.96
N GLN A 174 9.78 -5.90 13.80
CA GLN A 174 9.87 -5.18 12.52
C GLN A 174 8.53 -4.58 12.11
N ALA A 175 7.47 -5.35 12.29
CA ALA A 175 6.11 -4.93 11.97
C ALA A 175 5.63 -3.79 12.86
N ASN A 176 5.88 -3.86 14.18
CA ASN A 176 5.55 -2.79 15.11
C ASN A 176 6.35 -1.53 14.79
N ALA A 177 7.64 -1.64 14.48
CA ALA A 177 8.47 -0.49 14.11
C ALA A 177 7.93 0.23 12.85
N PHE A 178 7.48 -0.53 11.83
CA PHE A 178 6.84 0.06 10.65
C PHE A 178 5.46 0.63 10.96
N ALA A 179 4.64 -0.09 11.71
CA ALA A 179 3.29 0.35 12.07
C ALA A 179 3.32 1.64 12.91
N ASP A 180 4.22 1.74 13.89
CA ASP A 180 4.40 2.95 14.70
C ASP A 180 4.89 4.14 13.85
N PHE A 181 5.78 3.88 12.89
CA PHE A 181 6.21 4.87 11.90
C PHE A 181 5.03 5.37 11.06
N TYR A 182 4.16 4.47 10.59
CA TYR A 182 2.95 4.78 9.83
C TYR A 182 1.98 5.61 10.67
N ASP A 183 1.62 5.11 11.86
CA ASP A 183 0.67 5.76 12.77
C ASP A 183 1.09 7.19 13.12
N ALA A 184 2.37 7.41 13.39
CA ALA A 184 2.89 8.74 13.73
C ALA A 184 2.67 9.75 12.58
N ARG A 185 2.79 9.31 11.32
CA ARG A 185 2.58 10.19 10.15
C ARG A 185 1.11 10.48 9.90
N ILE A 186 0.26 9.47 9.97
CA ILE A 186 -1.18 9.64 9.83
C ILE A 186 -1.75 10.50 10.97
N ALA A 187 -1.31 10.27 12.21
CA ALA A 187 -1.69 11.10 13.36
C ALA A 187 -1.29 12.56 13.16
N ARG A 188 -0.07 12.83 12.68
CA ARG A 188 0.39 14.20 12.38
C ARG A 188 -0.53 14.91 11.39
N ILE A 189 -0.97 14.20 10.34
CA ILE A 189 -1.92 14.78 9.35
C ILE A 189 -3.24 15.11 10.03
N ARG A 190 -3.83 14.15 10.75
CA ARG A 190 -5.11 14.32 11.45
C ARG A 190 -5.08 15.46 12.47
N GLU A 191 -4.05 15.53 13.28
CA GLU A 191 -3.87 16.56 14.31
C GLU A 191 -3.73 17.95 13.71
N ARG A 192 -2.94 18.11 12.64
CA ARG A 192 -2.79 19.41 11.97
C ARG A 192 -4.08 19.87 11.32
N VAL A 193 -4.80 18.97 10.65
CA VAL A 193 -6.11 19.30 10.05
C VAL A 193 -7.12 19.67 11.13
N ALA A 194 -7.18 18.96 12.25
CA ALA A 194 -8.06 19.28 13.37
C ALA A 194 -7.75 20.64 14.00
N ALA A 195 -6.48 21.05 14.02
CA ALA A 195 -6.06 22.37 14.50
C ALA A 195 -6.36 23.52 13.49
N HIS A 196 -6.66 23.20 12.24
CA HIS A 196 -6.95 24.14 11.16
C HIS A 196 -8.28 23.77 10.48
N PRO A 197 -9.42 24.08 11.12
CA PRO A 197 -10.74 23.59 10.70
C PRO A 197 -11.29 24.27 9.42
N GLU A 198 -10.56 25.19 8.83
CA GLU A 198 -10.94 25.77 7.54
C GLU A 198 -11.03 24.68 6.48
N PRO A 199 -12.10 24.65 5.67
CA PRO A 199 -12.27 23.63 4.66
C PRO A 199 -11.14 23.68 3.62
N GLY A 200 -10.60 22.52 3.27
CA GLY A 200 -9.70 22.37 2.14
C GLY A 200 -10.42 22.52 0.79
N PRO A 201 -9.69 22.43 -0.32
CA PRO A 201 -10.25 22.59 -1.66
C PRO A 201 -11.21 21.48 -2.06
N THR A 202 -11.97 21.74 -3.14
CA THR A 202 -12.74 20.72 -3.84
C THR A 202 -11.84 19.95 -4.80
N VAL A 203 -11.98 18.61 -4.82
CA VAL A 203 -11.08 17.69 -5.53
C VAL A 203 -11.88 16.77 -6.45
N LEU A 204 -11.44 16.65 -7.70
CA LEU A 204 -11.76 15.49 -8.55
C LEU A 204 -10.57 14.54 -8.53
N MET A 205 -10.80 13.30 -8.15
CA MET A 205 -9.85 12.22 -8.31
C MET A 205 -10.32 11.27 -9.41
N ASP A 206 -9.65 11.33 -10.57
CA ASP A 206 -9.95 10.54 -11.75
C ASP A 206 -9.13 9.25 -11.73
N ALA A 207 -9.81 8.12 -11.66
CA ALA A 207 -9.17 6.83 -11.48
C ALA A 207 -8.29 6.41 -12.65
N PHE A 208 -8.72 6.71 -13.87
CA PHE A 208 -8.00 6.32 -15.08
C PHE A 208 -8.31 7.34 -16.17
N PRO A 209 -7.63 8.48 -16.19
CA PRO A 209 -7.91 9.52 -17.17
C PRO A 209 -7.75 8.97 -18.59
N ASN A 210 -8.85 8.97 -19.31
CA ASN A 210 -8.91 8.51 -20.68
C ASN A 210 -9.59 9.58 -21.54
N PRO A 211 -8.90 10.12 -22.56
CA PRO A 211 -9.47 11.16 -23.41
C PRO A 211 -10.74 10.76 -24.15
N GLU A 212 -10.94 9.45 -24.37
CA GLU A 212 -12.11 8.91 -25.11
C GLU A 212 -13.28 8.52 -24.20
N LYS A 213 -13.00 8.23 -22.93
CA LYS A 213 -13.97 7.71 -21.95
C LYS A 213 -13.80 8.41 -20.62
N CYS A 214 -14.23 9.65 -20.52
CA CYS A 214 -14.30 10.35 -19.25
C CYS A 214 -15.54 9.92 -18.46
N CYS A 215 -15.50 9.93 -17.15
CA CYS A 215 -14.40 9.88 -16.19
C CYS A 215 -14.83 8.89 -15.11
N TYR A 216 -13.94 8.11 -14.58
CA TYR A 216 -14.24 7.26 -13.43
C TYR A 216 -13.66 7.94 -12.19
N ALA A 217 -14.55 8.50 -11.34
CA ALA A 217 -14.14 9.19 -10.13
C ALA A 217 -14.14 8.24 -8.92
N TYR A 218 -13.09 8.34 -8.09
CA TYR A 218 -13.10 7.67 -6.79
C TYR A 218 -14.21 8.27 -5.90
N GLY A 219 -14.92 7.38 -5.18
CA GLY A 219 -15.87 7.77 -4.14
C GLY A 219 -15.15 8.12 -2.82
N THR A 220 -15.70 7.65 -1.70
CA THR A 220 -15.15 7.93 -0.36
C THR A 220 -14.23 6.82 0.17
N GLY A 221 -14.17 5.65 -0.47
CA GLY A 221 -13.32 4.53 -0.09
C GLY A 221 -12.02 4.47 -0.88
N GLY A 222 -11.16 3.53 -0.53
CA GLY A 222 -9.86 3.35 -1.14
C GLY A 222 -9.04 4.65 -1.14
N LEU A 223 -8.46 5.02 -2.28
CA LEU A 223 -7.69 6.26 -2.40
C LEU A 223 -8.54 7.53 -2.22
N GLY A 224 -9.87 7.47 -2.39
CA GLY A 224 -10.76 8.61 -2.14
C GLY A 224 -10.79 9.06 -0.68
N ALA A 225 -10.54 8.16 0.28
CA ALA A 225 -10.45 8.48 1.70
C ALA A 225 -9.29 9.45 2.02
N PHE A 226 -8.25 9.46 1.18
CA PHE A 226 -7.09 10.35 1.34
C PHE A 226 -7.41 11.82 1.05
N ILE A 227 -8.50 12.11 0.36
CA ILE A 227 -9.01 13.47 0.22
C ILE A 227 -9.56 13.96 1.58
N ALA A 228 -10.39 13.15 2.20
CA ALA A 228 -11.09 13.51 3.43
C ALA A 228 -10.15 13.74 4.63
N ILE A 229 -9.06 12.96 4.76
CA ILE A 229 -8.10 13.13 5.86
C ILE A 229 -7.45 14.53 5.88
N THR A 230 -7.41 15.22 4.75
CA THR A 230 -6.86 16.59 4.62
C THR A 230 -7.88 17.69 4.94
N GLY A 231 -9.13 17.35 5.24
CA GLY A 231 -10.24 18.30 5.38
C GLY A 231 -10.75 18.86 4.03
N SER A 232 -10.35 18.24 2.91
CA SER A 232 -10.79 18.60 1.56
C SER A 232 -12.06 17.85 1.16
N ARG A 233 -12.77 18.32 0.14
CA ARG A 233 -14.04 17.75 -0.30
C ARG A 233 -13.91 17.07 -1.66
N ASN A 234 -14.24 15.79 -1.71
CA ASN A 234 -14.36 15.05 -2.95
C ASN A 234 -15.65 15.45 -3.67
N ILE A 235 -15.60 15.92 -4.93
CA ILE A 235 -16.82 16.24 -5.69
C ILE A 235 -17.67 15.00 -5.98
N ALA A 236 -17.09 13.81 -5.93
CA ALA A 236 -17.74 12.53 -6.16
C ALA A 236 -18.13 11.79 -4.86
N GLU A 237 -18.20 12.46 -3.72
CA GLU A 237 -18.53 11.88 -2.41
C GLU A 237 -19.90 11.19 -2.32
N SER A 238 -20.82 11.52 -3.24
CA SER A 238 -22.14 10.88 -3.32
C SER A 238 -22.15 9.55 -4.08
N LEU A 239 -21.05 9.16 -4.71
CA LEU A 239 -20.91 7.88 -5.36
C LEU A 239 -20.72 6.74 -4.31
N PRO A 240 -20.89 5.48 -4.72
CA PRO A 240 -20.44 4.35 -3.90
C PRO A 240 -18.98 4.52 -3.45
N PRO A 241 -18.57 3.94 -2.31
CA PRO A 241 -17.21 4.11 -1.79
C PRO A 241 -16.10 3.82 -2.82
N GLN A 242 -16.28 2.80 -3.68
CA GLN A 242 -15.33 2.44 -4.73
C GLN A 242 -15.27 3.45 -5.87
N GLY A 243 -16.27 4.34 -5.96
CA GLY A 243 -16.40 5.31 -7.04
C GLY A 243 -17.35 4.86 -8.14
N GLY A 244 -17.29 5.56 -9.27
CA GLY A 244 -18.17 5.29 -10.41
C GLY A 244 -17.98 6.30 -11.54
N LEU A 245 -18.74 6.07 -12.61
CA LEU A 245 -18.75 6.98 -13.76
C LEU A 245 -19.47 8.27 -13.41
N VAL A 246 -18.86 9.39 -13.79
CA VAL A 246 -19.43 10.74 -13.72
C VAL A 246 -19.46 11.36 -15.11
N SER A 247 -20.47 12.21 -15.38
CA SER A 247 -20.55 12.88 -16.66
C SER A 247 -19.63 14.11 -16.73
N ILE A 248 -19.25 14.50 -17.94
CA ILE A 248 -18.47 15.71 -18.20
C ILE A 248 -19.21 16.94 -17.67
N GLU A 249 -20.53 16.99 -17.87
CA GLU A 249 -21.38 18.11 -17.41
C GLU A 249 -21.35 18.25 -15.88
N PHE A 250 -21.37 17.12 -15.17
CA PHE A 250 -21.24 17.13 -13.71
C PHE A 250 -19.89 17.71 -13.27
N ILE A 251 -18.79 17.28 -13.89
CA ILE A 251 -17.43 17.74 -13.57
C ILE A 251 -17.29 19.24 -13.87
N VAL A 252 -17.75 19.69 -15.05
CA VAL A 252 -17.70 21.10 -15.44
C VAL A 252 -18.55 21.97 -14.51
N ALA A 253 -19.73 21.51 -14.12
CA ALA A 253 -20.57 22.21 -13.16
C ALA A 253 -19.97 22.29 -11.76
N ALA A 254 -19.34 21.21 -11.29
CA ALA A 254 -18.65 21.15 -10.00
C ALA A 254 -17.37 22.00 -9.99
N ASN A 255 -16.69 22.10 -11.14
CA ASN A 255 -15.47 22.88 -11.39
C ASN A 255 -14.43 22.75 -10.25
N PRO A 256 -13.87 21.56 -10.02
CA PRO A 256 -12.99 21.29 -8.89
C PRO A 256 -11.75 22.19 -8.88
N GLU A 257 -11.27 22.51 -7.69
CA GLU A 257 -10.08 23.35 -7.49
C GLU A 257 -8.78 22.58 -7.65
N VAL A 258 -8.83 21.25 -7.50
CA VAL A 258 -7.69 20.34 -7.68
C VAL A 258 -8.13 19.12 -8.48
N TYR A 259 -7.30 18.72 -9.43
CA TYR A 259 -7.45 17.50 -10.22
C TYR A 259 -6.32 16.53 -9.89
N ILE A 260 -6.68 15.31 -9.51
CA ILE A 260 -5.74 14.22 -9.24
C ILE A 260 -6.06 13.08 -10.20
N ALA A 261 -5.09 12.72 -11.03
CA ALA A 261 -5.15 11.57 -11.92
C ALA A 261 -4.45 10.38 -11.27
N THR A 262 -4.99 9.16 -11.41
CA THR A 262 -4.27 7.95 -11.03
C THR A 262 -3.91 7.11 -12.23
N ALA A 263 -2.76 6.45 -12.17
CA ALA A 263 -2.26 5.59 -13.24
C ALA A 263 -1.28 4.54 -12.71
N SER A 264 -0.80 3.71 -13.62
CA SER A 264 0.27 2.74 -13.41
C SER A 264 1.41 2.99 -14.39
N PRO A 265 2.59 2.37 -14.19
CA PRO A 265 3.67 2.40 -15.16
C PRO A 265 3.21 1.95 -16.55
N GLY A 266 3.75 2.61 -17.59
CA GLY A 266 3.41 2.31 -18.99
C GLY A 266 2.03 2.79 -19.45
N GLY A 267 1.22 3.39 -18.58
CA GLY A 267 -0.08 3.97 -18.95
C GLY A 267 -1.10 2.96 -19.49
N THR A 268 -1.06 1.72 -19.05
CA THR A 268 -1.86 0.61 -19.60
C THR A 268 -3.37 0.89 -19.55
N TYR A 269 -3.84 1.59 -18.55
CA TYR A 269 -5.27 1.90 -18.32
C TYR A 269 -5.63 3.36 -18.58
N SER A 270 -4.61 4.23 -18.67
CA SER A 270 -4.76 5.67 -18.86
C SER A 270 -3.67 6.19 -19.77
N GLY A 271 -3.88 7.30 -20.45
CA GLY A 271 -2.87 7.90 -21.33
C GLY A 271 -1.65 8.50 -20.60
N PHE A 272 -1.48 8.20 -19.30
CA PHE A 272 -0.42 8.78 -18.47
C PHE A 272 0.29 7.69 -17.65
N SER A 273 1.58 7.86 -17.38
CA SER A 273 2.47 6.90 -16.70
C SER A 273 2.98 7.52 -15.41
N VAL A 274 2.82 6.79 -14.29
CA VAL A 274 3.34 7.17 -12.98
C VAL A 274 3.50 5.91 -12.13
N GLY A 275 4.51 5.86 -11.26
CA GLY A 275 4.72 4.74 -10.36
C GLY A 275 6.15 4.23 -10.32
N PRO A 276 6.35 2.99 -9.87
CA PRO A 276 7.65 2.37 -9.75
C PRO A 276 8.45 2.42 -11.05
N GLY A 277 9.71 2.82 -10.97
CA GLY A 277 10.63 2.85 -12.10
C GLY A 277 10.36 3.92 -13.16
N VAL A 278 9.25 4.67 -13.05
CA VAL A 278 8.93 5.76 -13.99
C VAL A 278 9.80 6.97 -13.72
N ASP A 279 10.35 7.56 -14.79
CA ASP A 279 11.12 8.79 -14.71
C ASP A 279 10.18 9.97 -14.39
N PRO A 280 10.55 10.90 -13.48
CA PRO A 280 9.71 12.04 -13.11
C PRO A 280 9.40 12.98 -14.28
N GLU A 281 10.27 13.12 -15.26
CA GLU A 281 10.03 13.96 -16.45
C GLU A 281 9.01 13.28 -17.36
N GLU A 282 9.15 11.97 -17.61
CA GLU A 282 8.16 11.17 -18.35
C GLU A 282 6.78 11.24 -17.67
N ALA A 283 6.72 11.06 -16.35
CA ALA A 283 5.46 11.17 -15.60
C ALA A 283 4.80 12.54 -15.78
N ARG A 284 5.59 13.62 -15.72
CA ARG A 284 5.08 14.99 -15.90
C ARG A 284 4.59 15.25 -17.32
N GLU A 285 5.35 14.83 -18.33
CA GLU A 285 4.98 15.00 -19.74
C GLU A 285 3.70 14.21 -20.08
N THR A 286 3.61 12.96 -19.61
CA THR A 286 2.43 12.13 -19.87
C THR A 286 1.19 12.66 -19.15
N LEU A 287 1.34 13.15 -17.92
CA LEU A 287 0.25 13.82 -17.19
C LEU A 287 -0.20 15.10 -17.89
N ALA A 288 0.73 15.91 -18.41
CA ALA A 288 0.41 17.10 -19.16
C ALA A 288 -0.48 16.77 -20.37
N ARG A 289 -0.10 15.76 -21.15
CA ARG A 289 -0.90 15.28 -22.29
C ARG A 289 -2.28 14.77 -21.88
N ALA A 290 -2.39 14.08 -20.74
CA ALA A 290 -3.67 13.53 -20.27
C ALA A 290 -4.73 14.61 -19.99
N VAL A 291 -4.33 15.84 -19.64
CA VAL A 291 -5.23 16.94 -19.33
C VAL A 291 -5.42 17.93 -20.49
N GLU A 292 -4.91 17.66 -21.69
CA GLU A 292 -5.07 18.51 -22.87
C GLU A 292 -6.47 18.46 -23.49
N SER A 293 -7.33 17.48 -23.07
CA SER A 293 -8.69 17.41 -23.59
C SER A 293 -9.43 18.73 -23.35
N PRO A 294 -10.25 19.21 -24.31
CA PRO A 294 -10.86 20.54 -24.22
C PRO A 294 -11.69 20.78 -22.96
N PHE A 295 -12.33 19.72 -22.43
CA PHE A 295 -13.12 19.85 -21.21
C PHE A 295 -12.25 19.93 -19.96
N LEU A 296 -11.18 19.10 -19.84
CA LEU A 296 -10.24 19.17 -18.71
C LEU A 296 -9.49 20.50 -18.71
N ALA A 297 -9.02 20.94 -19.87
CA ALA A 297 -8.35 22.24 -20.01
C ALA A 297 -9.23 23.43 -19.59
N SER A 298 -10.55 23.27 -19.60
CA SER A 298 -11.51 24.33 -19.14
C SER A 298 -11.66 24.37 -17.61
N LEU A 299 -11.24 23.34 -16.89
CA LEU A 299 -11.38 23.27 -15.42
C LEU A 299 -10.44 24.23 -14.72
N LYS A 300 -10.93 24.85 -13.64
CA LYS A 300 -10.14 25.73 -12.78
C LYS A 300 -8.84 25.06 -12.30
N ALA A 301 -8.92 23.82 -11.89
CA ALA A 301 -7.76 23.02 -11.45
C ALA A 301 -6.62 23.01 -12.49
N VAL A 302 -6.96 22.80 -13.78
CA VAL A 302 -5.98 22.74 -14.87
C VAL A 302 -5.44 24.13 -15.20
N GLN A 303 -6.31 25.16 -15.26
CA GLN A 303 -5.91 26.54 -15.51
C GLN A 303 -4.96 27.09 -14.44
N ASP A 304 -5.21 26.77 -13.18
CA ASP A 304 -4.38 27.16 -12.03
C ASP A 304 -3.10 26.28 -11.93
N GLY A 305 -3.06 25.15 -12.67
CA GLY A 305 -1.96 24.18 -12.64
C GLY A 305 -1.95 23.33 -11.36
N ARG A 306 -3.11 23.20 -10.68
CA ARG A 306 -3.30 22.31 -9.54
C ARG A 306 -3.71 20.93 -10.03
N VAL A 307 -2.79 20.32 -10.77
CA VAL A 307 -2.93 18.99 -11.39
C VAL A 307 -1.84 18.09 -10.87
N HIS A 308 -2.24 16.94 -10.35
CA HIS A 308 -1.34 15.98 -9.75
C HIS A 308 -1.61 14.58 -10.31
N GLY A 309 -0.57 13.76 -10.33
CA GLY A 309 -0.62 12.35 -10.70
C GLY A 309 -0.19 11.46 -9.54
N LEU A 310 -0.83 10.33 -9.37
CA LEU A 310 -0.59 9.38 -8.29
C LEU A 310 -0.58 7.95 -8.81
N TRP A 311 0.35 7.15 -8.32
CA TRP A 311 0.33 5.71 -8.55
C TRP A 311 -0.91 5.07 -7.92
N ASN A 312 -1.70 4.35 -8.72
CA ASN A 312 -2.99 3.81 -8.28
C ASN A 312 -2.89 2.65 -7.29
N PHE A 313 -1.77 1.92 -7.27
CA PHE A 313 -1.61 0.75 -6.38
C PHE A 313 -1.23 1.10 -4.93
N PHE A 314 -1.18 2.36 -4.56
CA PHE A 314 -1.11 2.74 -3.14
C PHE A 314 -2.28 2.15 -2.32
N ASN A 315 -3.41 1.84 -2.94
CA ASN A 315 -4.52 1.14 -2.30
C ASN A 315 -4.33 -0.38 -2.15
N ALA A 316 -3.17 -0.91 -2.49
CA ALA A 316 -2.87 -2.35 -2.38
C ALA A 316 -1.65 -2.65 -1.50
N VAL A 317 -0.98 -1.60 -0.99
CA VAL A 317 0.30 -1.74 -0.29
C VAL A 317 0.42 -0.78 0.90
N PRO A 318 1.21 -1.11 1.93
CA PRO A 318 1.41 -0.24 3.10
C PRO A 318 2.23 1.03 2.81
N LEU A 319 2.72 1.21 1.58
CA LEU A 319 3.34 2.47 1.14
C LEU A 319 2.33 3.62 0.99
N ASN A 320 1.05 3.40 1.25
CA ASN A 320 -0.02 4.38 1.14
C ASN A 320 0.11 5.60 2.08
N VAL A 321 0.97 5.53 3.10
CA VAL A 321 1.38 6.71 3.89
C VAL A 321 1.98 7.81 3.01
N LEU A 322 2.69 7.44 1.94
CA LEU A 322 3.27 8.39 0.97
C LEU A 322 2.16 9.12 0.19
N ALA A 323 1.09 8.39 -0.18
CA ALA A 323 -0.09 9.02 -0.77
C ALA A 323 -0.75 10.00 0.20
N ALA A 324 -0.92 9.64 1.49
CA ALA A 324 -1.48 10.53 2.50
C ALA A 324 -0.65 11.83 2.63
N GLU A 325 0.67 11.74 2.65
CA GLU A 325 1.56 12.89 2.70
C GLU A 325 1.53 13.74 1.41
N ALA A 326 1.48 13.09 0.23
CA ALA A 326 1.33 13.78 -1.04
C ALA A 326 0.01 14.57 -1.10
N PHE A 327 -1.12 13.95 -0.69
CA PHE A 327 -2.41 14.63 -0.60
C PHE A 327 -2.38 15.80 0.40
N ALA A 328 -1.80 15.60 1.58
CA ALA A 328 -1.66 16.67 2.58
C ALA A 328 -0.93 17.88 1.98
N ARG A 329 0.21 17.65 1.31
CA ARG A 329 1.01 18.69 0.67
C ARG A 329 0.28 19.38 -0.48
N TRP A 330 -0.43 18.62 -1.33
CA TRP A 330 -1.13 19.17 -2.49
C TRP A 330 -2.38 19.95 -2.13
N LEU A 331 -3.14 19.45 -1.15
CA LEU A 331 -4.45 20.00 -0.82
C LEU A 331 -4.38 21.07 0.26
N ARG A 332 -3.42 20.97 1.18
CA ARG A 332 -3.23 21.89 2.29
C ARG A 332 -1.75 22.35 2.42
N PRO A 333 -1.18 22.94 1.34
CA PRO A 333 0.20 23.44 1.39
C PRO A 333 0.42 24.53 2.46
N ASP A 334 -0.66 25.21 2.87
CA ASP A 334 -0.69 26.19 3.95
C ASP A 334 -0.22 25.61 5.30
N ILE A 335 -0.52 24.34 5.58
CA ILE A 335 -0.20 23.68 6.85
C ILE A 335 0.73 22.47 6.70
N PHE A 336 1.09 22.06 5.47
CA PHE A 336 1.94 20.90 5.18
C PHE A 336 3.13 21.18 4.26
N SER A 337 3.60 22.44 4.20
CA SER A 337 4.76 22.81 3.38
C SER A 337 6.07 22.13 3.81
N ASP A 338 6.13 21.65 5.05
CA ASP A 338 7.25 20.92 5.65
C ASP A 338 7.16 19.40 5.50
N VAL A 339 6.10 18.90 4.84
CA VAL A 339 5.94 17.46 4.56
C VAL A 339 6.56 17.15 3.21
N ASP A 340 7.46 16.17 3.18
CA ASP A 340 8.12 15.71 1.97
C ASP A 340 8.01 14.18 1.84
N PRO A 341 7.11 13.70 0.95
CA PRO A 341 6.98 12.26 0.72
C PRO A 341 8.25 11.59 0.18
N ASP A 342 9.15 12.33 -0.51
CA ASP A 342 10.41 11.79 -1.00
C ASP A 342 11.36 11.46 0.16
N GLU A 343 11.42 12.32 1.19
CA GLU A 343 12.15 12.02 2.43
C GLU A 343 11.56 10.83 3.16
N THR A 344 10.23 10.71 3.19
CA THR A 344 9.54 9.57 3.80
C THR A 344 9.80 8.28 3.03
N LEU A 345 9.80 8.30 1.70
CA LEU A 345 10.16 7.13 0.88
C LEU A 345 11.62 6.71 1.13
N LYS A 346 12.53 7.69 1.21
CA LYS A 346 13.92 7.42 1.56
C LYS A 346 14.03 6.75 2.93
N GLU A 347 13.31 7.24 3.94
CA GLU A 347 13.30 6.64 5.29
C GLU A 347 12.74 5.21 5.26
N ILE A 348 11.69 4.94 4.48
CA ILE A 348 11.16 3.59 4.31
C ILE A 348 12.22 2.67 3.71
N ASN A 349 12.90 3.10 2.65
CA ASN A 349 13.96 2.35 2.01
C ASN A 349 15.15 2.06 2.95
N ASP A 350 15.55 3.04 3.72
CA ASP A 350 16.72 2.94 4.61
C ASP A 350 16.45 2.05 5.84
N ARG A 351 15.21 2.04 6.36
CA ARG A 351 14.90 1.40 7.65
C ARG A 351 14.17 0.07 7.54
N PHE A 352 13.34 -0.10 6.53
CA PHE A 352 12.36 -1.18 6.50
C PHE A 352 12.48 -2.07 5.26
N ALA A 353 12.72 -1.47 4.10
CA ALA A 353 12.56 -2.16 2.83
C ALA A 353 13.66 -3.20 2.55
N ALA A 354 13.25 -4.46 2.30
CA ALA A 354 14.17 -5.48 1.82
C ALA A 354 14.63 -5.22 0.38
N VAL A 355 13.82 -4.56 -0.44
CA VAL A 355 14.18 -4.08 -1.79
C VAL A 355 13.90 -2.59 -1.86
N PRO A 356 14.71 -1.78 -2.56
CA PRO A 356 14.43 -0.35 -2.68
C PRO A 356 13.22 -0.10 -3.55
N PHE A 357 12.40 0.88 -3.15
CA PHE A 357 11.32 1.43 -3.95
C PHE A 357 11.78 2.75 -4.54
N ASP A 358 11.75 2.87 -5.86
CA ASP A 358 12.18 4.04 -6.63
C ASP A 358 11.23 4.30 -7.81
N GLY A 359 11.21 5.52 -8.31
CA GLY A 359 10.34 5.98 -9.38
C GLY A 359 9.45 7.15 -8.99
N ALA A 360 8.68 7.66 -9.94
CA ALA A 360 7.73 8.74 -9.74
C ALA A 360 6.38 8.19 -9.27
N TYR A 361 6.23 7.91 -7.97
CA TYR A 361 4.96 7.44 -7.39
C TYR A 361 3.89 8.54 -7.32
N TRP A 362 4.30 9.79 -7.33
CA TRP A 362 3.48 11.00 -7.36
C TRP A 362 4.18 12.07 -8.19
N ILE A 363 3.40 12.93 -8.82
CA ILE A 363 3.91 14.02 -9.64
C ILE A 363 2.96 15.23 -9.61
N SER A 364 3.49 16.42 -9.78
CA SER A 364 2.72 17.65 -9.98
C SER A 364 3.13 18.29 -11.30
N LEU A 365 2.18 18.86 -12.05
CA LEU A 365 2.49 19.59 -13.28
C LEU A 365 3.28 20.87 -13.00
N LYS A 366 2.90 21.61 -11.96
CA LYS A 366 3.70 22.72 -11.44
C LYS A 366 4.42 22.25 -10.17
N ALA A 367 5.69 22.57 -10.03
CA ALA A 367 6.38 22.44 -8.77
C ALA A 367 5.71 23.34 -7.73
N ASN A 368 5.34 22.78 -6.58
CA ASN A 368 4.80 23.52 -5.44
C ASN A 368 5.92 24.21 -4.67
#